data_b9ea49fb5ca04c7e69abecf824a80846
#
_entry.id   b9ea49fb5ca04c7e69abecf824a80846
#
_cell.length_a   1.000
_cell.length_b   1.000
_cell.length_c   1.000
_cell.angle_alpha   90.00
_cell.angle_beta   90.00
_cell.angle_gamma   90.00
#
_symmetry.space_group_name_H-M   'P 1'
#
loop_
_entity.id
_entity.type
_entity.pdbx_description
1 polymer ?
#
loop_
_entity_poly.entity_id
_entity_poly.type
_entity_poly.pdbx_seq_one_letter_code
_entity_poly.pdbx_strand_id
1 'polypeptide(L)'
;MRYYGEEALGLVETVGMVPALEAADKMLKAADVELVSYENVGSTLVTIMVKGDVAAVRSSVEAGAVAAAAVGKLTARNVMPRPIGGVGDIVSVHDIDA
;
A
#
# COMPACT_ATOMS: atom_id res chain seq x y z
N MET A 1 5.36 -3.74 -11.37
CA MET A 1 5.39 -2.27 -11.51
C MET A 1 6.44 -1.71 -10.58
N ARG A 2 7.50 -1.13 -11.12
CA ARG A 2 8.64 -0.72 -10.31
C ARG A 2 8.48 0.68 -9.73
N TYR A 3 8.81 0.85 -8.46
CA TYR A 3 8.81 2.15 -7.81
C TYR A 3 10.19 2.81 -7.95
N TYR A 4 10.20 4.03 -8.48
CA TYR A 4 11.46 4.76 -8.74
C TYR A 4 11.73 5.90 -7.74
N GLY A 5 10.89 6.09 -6.75
CA GLY A 5 11.12 7.06 -5.69
C GLY A 5 10.60 8.47 -5.95
N GLU A 6 9.85 8.67 -7.01
CA GLU A 6 9.36 10.00 -7.39
C GLU A 6 7.88 10.21 -7.10
N GLU A 7 7.16 9.15 -6.84
CA GLU A 7 5.72 9.20 -6.66
C GLU A 7 5.36 9.07 -5.18
N ALA A 8 4.14 9.48 -4.84
CA ALA A 8 3.63 9.24 -3.49
C ALA A 8 3.47 7.74 -3.25
N LEU A 9 3.70 7.32 -2.01
CA LEU A 9 3.48 5.95 -1.55
C LEU A 9 2.33 5.90 -0.57
N GLY A 10 1.47 4.91 -0.73
CA GLY A 10 0.41 4.59 0.22
C GLY A 10 0.60 3.19 0.77
N LEU A 11 0.42 3.04 2.07
CA LEU A 11 0.60 1.77 2.76
C LEU A 11 -0.58 1.48 3.66
N VAL A 12 -1.03 0.23 3.62
CA VAL A 12 -2.07 -0.28 4.51
C VAL A 12 -1.59 -1.60 5.06
N GLU A 13 -1.53 -1.71 6.39
CA GLU A 13 -1.10 -2.91 7.09
C GLU A 13 -2.25 -3.54 7.86
N THR A 14 -2.38 -4.85 7.74
CA THR A 14 -3.47 -5.62 8.34
C THR A 14 -2.96 -6.87 9.02
N VAL A 15 -3.79 -7.45 9.87
CA VAL A 15 -3.56 -8.79 10.41
C VAL A 15 -4.18 -9.80 9.45
N GLY A 16 -3.32 -10.51 8.73
CA GLY A 16 -3.74 -11.57 7.82
C GLY A 16 -4.08 -11.11 6.42
N MET A 17 -4.21 -12.09 5.53
CA MET A 17 -4.37 -11.85 4.10
C MET A 17 -5.78 -11.40 3.72
N VAL A 18 -6.81 -11.80 4.47
CA VAL A 18 -8.19 -11.48 4.09
C VAL A 18 -8.44 -9.96 4.10
N PRO A 19 -8.18 -9.24 5.20
CA PRO A 19 -8.35 -7.77 5.14
C PRO A 19 -7.34 -7.10 4.21
N ALA A 20 -6.15 -7.69 4.01
CA ALA A 20 -5.17 -7.14 3.07
C ALA A 20 -5.66 -7.19 1.63
N LEU A 21 -6.22 -8.30 1.19
CA LEU A 21 -6.75 -8.42 -0.16
C LEU A 21 -7.98 -7.53 -0.39
N GLU A 22 -8.82 -7.40 0.63
CA GLU A 22 -9.95 -6.48 0.54
C GLU A 22 -9.47 -5.03 0.41
N ALA A 23 -8.45 -4.65 1.20
CA ALA A 23 -7.83 -3.34 1.07
C ALA A 23 -7.26 -3.12 -0.32
N ALA A 24 -6.49 -4.07 -0.84
CA ALA A 24 -5.85 -3.96 -2.15
C ALA A 24 -6.91 -3.78 -3.26
N ASP A 25 -7.98 -4.56 -3.23
CA ASP A 25 -9.05 -4.45 -4.20
C ASP A 25 -9.68 -3.05 -4.20
N LYS A 26 -10.04 -2.56 -3.02
CA LYS A 26 -10.67 -1.25 -2.90
C LYS A 26 -9.71 -0.10 -3.23
N MET A 27 -8.44 -0.25 -2.87
CA MET A 27 -7.42 0.75 -3.19
C MET A 27 -7.26 0.91 -4.70
N LEU A 28 -7.19 -0.20 -5.43
CA LEU A 28 -7.02 -0.17 -6.88
C LEU A 28 -8.27 0.30 -7.62
N LYS A 29 -9.44 0.12 -7.01
CA LYS A 29 -10.71 0.59 -7.59
C LYS A 29 -11.01 2.06 -7.26
N ALA A 30 -10.49 2.57 -6.15
CA ALA A 30 -10.86 3.90 -5.65
C ALA A 30 -10.20 5.04 -6.41
N ALA A 31 -9.01 4.83 -6.96
CA ALA A 31 -8.23 5.89 -7.60
C ALA A 31 -7.21 5.30 -8.57
N ASP A 32 -6.62 6.18 -9.37
CA ASP A 32 -5.59 5.78 -10.34
C ASP A 32 -4.25 5.61 -9.62
N VAL A 33 -4.09 4.44 -9.00
CA VAL A 33 -2.85 4.03 -8.32
C VAL A 33 -2.40 2.68 -8.86
N GLU A 34 -1.13 2.38 -8.65
CA GLU A 34 -0.54 1.12 -9.06
C GLU A 34 -0.04 0.35 -7.85
N LEU A 35 -0.26 -0.97 -7.85
CA LEU A 35 0.24 -1.84 -6.80
C LEU A 35 1.75 -1.97 -6.93
N VAL A 36 2.48 -1.60 -5.88
CA VAL A 36 3.94 -1.74 -5.83
C VAL A 36 4.31 -3.07 -5.19
N SER A 37 3.69 -3.41 -4.08
CA SER A 37 4.06 -4.57 -3.30
C SER A 37 2.94 -5.03 -2.40
N TYR A 38 2.99 -6.32 -2.07
CA TYR A 38 2.39 -6.83 -0.85
C TYR A 38 3.46 -7.61 -0.10
N GLU A 39 3.51 -7.46 1.21
CA GLU A 39 4.52 -8.11 2.03
C GLU A 39 3.89 -8.87 3.18
N ASN A 40 4.29 -10.11 3.32
CA ASN A 40 3.98 -10.96 4.46
C ASN A 40 5.28 -11.59 4.93
N VAL A 41 6.00 -10.89 5.77
CA VAL A 41 7.35 -11.27 6.17
C VAL A 41 7.29 -12.22 7.36
N GLY A 42 6.95 -13.48 7.10
CA GLY A 42 7.01 -14.53 8.11
C GLY A 42 6.13 -14.29 9.34
N SER A 43 5.10 -13.46 9.22
CA SER A 43 4.23 -13.10 10.34
C SER A 43 2.78 -13.06 9.89
N THR A 44 1.91 -12.67 10.83
CA THR A 44 0.49 -12.47 10.53
C THR A 44 0.22 -11.10 9.87
N LEU A 45 1.20 -10.20 9.87
CA LEU A 45 1.03 -8.86 9.31
C LEU A 45 1.25 -8.87 7.80
N VAL A 46 0.36 -8.21 7.07
CA VAL A 46 0.45 -8.05 5.62
C VAL A 46 0.37 -6.57 5.30
N THR A 47 1.30 -6.09 4.49
CA THR A 47 1.35 -4.69 4.06
C THR A 47 1.12 -4.58 2.56
N ILE A 48 0.16 -3.75 2.18
CA ILE A 48 -0.11 -3.41 0.79
C ILE A 48 0.49 -2.04 0.50
N MET A 49 1.26 -1.92 -0.57
CA MET A 49 1.86 -0.66 -1.01
C MET A 49 1.36 -0.28 -2.38
N VAL A 50 0.94 0.96 -2.54
CA VAL A 50 0.54 1.54 -3.83
C VAL A 50 1.32 2.82 -4.10
N LYS A 51 1.41 3.19 -5.36
CA LYS A 51 2.04 4.43 -5.78
C LYS A 51 1.16 5.21 -6.74
N GLY A 52 1.42 6.49 -6.85
CA GLY A 52 0.73 7.34 -7.79
C GLY A 52 0.81 8.81 -7.38
N ASP A 53 -0.06 9.61 -7.97
CA ASP A 53 -0.24 10.99 -7.57
C ASP A 53 -0.73 11.08 -6.14
N VAL A 54 -0.30 12.10 -5.38
CA VAL A 54 -0.58 12.18 -3.94
C VAL A 54 -2.06 12.19 -3.62
N ALA A 55 -2.88 12.88 -4.42
CA ALA A 55 -4.32 12.92 -4.18
C ALA A 55 -4.96 11.53 -4.40
N ALA A 56 -4.53 10.84 -5.45
CA ALA A 56 -5.00 9.49 -5.75
C ALA A 56 -4.58 8.51 -4.65
N VAL A 57 -3.34 8.61 -4.18
CA VAL A 57 -2.83 7.75 -3.10
C VAL A 57 -3.58 7.99 -1.80
N ARG A 58 -3.88 9.25 -1.46
CA ARG A 58 -4.67 9.56 -0.26
C ARG A 58 -6.06 8.94 -0.32
N SER A 59 -6.76 9.09 -1.43
CA SER A 59 -8.09 8.49 -1.63
C SER A 59 -8.03 6.98 -1.57
N SER A 60 -7.00 6.39 -2.17
CA SER A 60 -6.79 4.95 -2.20
C SER A 60 -6.57 4.38 -0.79
N VAL A 61 -5.67 4.99 -0.01
CA VAL A 61 -5.39 4.53 1.35
C VAL A 61 -6.62 4.65 2.24
N GLU A 62 -7.38 5.74 2.13
CA GLU A 62 -8.63 5.91 2.90
C GLU A 62 -9.62 4.79 2.58
N ALA A 63 -9.83 4.50 1.31
CA ALA A 63 -10.76 3.44 0.90
C ALA A 63 -10.28 2.07 1.37
N GLY A 64 -8.99 1.80 1.24
CA GLY A 64 -8.40 0.54 1.68
C GLY A 64 -8.48 0.32 3.18
N ALA A 65 -8.22 1.37 3.96
CA ALA A 65 -8.28 1.30 5.41
C ALA A 65 -9.71 1.00 5.89
N VAL A 66 -10.70 1.68 5.34
CA VAL A 66 -12.11 1.45 5.68
C VAL A 66 -12.52 0.03 5.32
N ALA A 67 -12.16 -0.44 4.13
CA ALA A 67 -12.50 -1.77 3.67
C ALA A 67 -11.85 -2.86 4.53
N ALA A 68 -10.57 -2.71 4.85
CA ALA A 68 -9.86 -3.67 5.69
C ALA A 68 -10.49 -3.76 7.08
N ALA A 69 -10.80 -2.62 7.69
CA ALA A 69 -11.40 -2.57 9.02
C ALA A 69 -12.79 -3.22 9.08
N ALA A 70 -13.50 -3.26 7.95
CA ALA A 70 -14.82 -3.86 7.88
C ALA A 70 -14.79 -5.39 7.92
N VAL A 71 -13.67 -6.01 7.50
CA VAL A 71 -13.58 -7.48 7.40
C VAL A 71 -12.48 -8.10 8.26
N GLY A 72 -11.67 -7.26 8.91
CA GLY A 72 -10.58 -7.76 9.74
C GLY A 72 -9.96 -6.64 10.54
N LYS A 73 -8.68 -6.81 10.89
CA LYS A 73 -7.97 -5.84 11.72
C LYS A 73 -6.98 -5.02 10.92
N LEU A 74 -7.23 -3.71 10.88
CA LEU A 74 -6.29 -2.72 10.37
C LEU A 74 -5.31 -2.35 11.49
N THR A 75 -4.02 -2.44 11.25
CA THR A 75 -3.00 -2.13 12.25
C THR A 75 -2.31 -0.81 12.00
N ALA A 76 -2.12 -0.42 10.74
CA ALA A 76 -1.47 0.84 10.40
C ALA A 76 -1.82 1.27 8.98
N ARG A 77 -1.73 2.56 8.73
CA ARG A 77 -1.82 3.13 7.39
C ARG A 77 -0.98 4.38 7.32
N ASN A 78 -0.48 4.67 6.13
CA ASN A 78 0.30 5.89 5.93
C ASN A 78 0.29 6.32 4.48
N VAL A 79 0.45 7.62 4.28
CA VAL A 79 0.71 8.21 2.97
C VAL A 79 1.98 9.02 3.08
N MET A 80 2.94 8.72 2.20
CA MET A 80 4.16 9.51 2.07
C MET A 80 4.06 10.30 0.77
N PRO A 81 3.79 11.62 0.85
CA PRO A 81 3.55 12.41 -0.37
C PRO A 81 4.78 12.53 -1.27
N ARG A 82 5.95 12.57 -0.66
CA ARG A 82 7.21 12.71 -1.41
C ARG A 82 8.33 12.02 -0.64
N PRO A 83 8.44 10.69 -0.75
CA PRO A 83 9.49 9.96 -0.05
C PRO A 83 10.87 10.44 -0.48
N ILE A 84 11.79 10.55 0.48
CA ILE A 84 13.18 10.87 0.18
C ILE A 84 13.84 9.69 -0.54
N GLY A 85 14.88 9.96 -1.36
CA GLY A 85 15.49 8.98 -2.25
C GLY A 85 15.85 7.64 -1.62
N GLY A 86 16.34 7.63 -0.38
CA GLY A 86 16.68 6.39 0.32
C GLY A 86 15.49 5.46 0.56
N VAL A 87 14.27 6.01 0.65
CA VAL A 87 13.06 5.21 0.81
C VAL A 87 12.80 4.39 -0.44
N GLY A 88 13.01 4.95 -1.62
CA GLY A 88 12.87 4.22 -2.87
C GLY A 88 13.76 2.99 -2.96
N ASP A 89 14.97 3.08 -2.43
CA ASP A 89 15.90 1.94 -2.42
C ASP A 89 15.37 0.80 -1.54
N ILE A 90 14.74 1.12 -0.43
CA ILE A 90 14.11 0.11 0.43
C ILE A 90 12.91 -0.51 -0.27
N VAL A 91 12.03 0.32 -0.80
CA VAL A 91 10.79 -0.14 -1.45
C VAL A 91 11.09 -1.01 -2.65
N SER A 92 12.11 -0.68 -3.44
CA SER A 92 12.44 -1.43 -4.66
C SER A 92 12.80 -2.90 -4.39
N VAL A 93 13.31 -3.20 -3.21
CA VAL A 93 13.61 -4.60 -2.80
C VAL A 93 12.31 -5.40 -2.65
N HIS A 94 11.23 -4.75 -2.29
CA HIS A 94 9.94 -5.38 -2.06
C HIS A 94 8.98 -5.21 -3.24
N ASP A 95 9.43 -4.56 -4.32
CA ASP A 95 8.60 -4.33 -5.51
C ASP A 95 8.15 -5.66 -6.11
N ILE A 96 6.87 -5.77 -6.42
CA ILE A 96 6.25 -7.00 -6.92
C ILE A 96 6.85 -7.44 -8.26
N ASP A 97 7.43 -6.50 -9.00
CA ASP A 97 8.09 -6.77 -10.28
C ASP A 97 9.61 -6.88 -10.16
N ALA A 98 10.12 -6.87 -8.95
CA ALA A 98 11.56 -6.95 -8.72
C ALA A 98 12.13 -8.34 -9.04
#